data_5c7ba03359b403f77b32f7bf12ee7935
#
_entry.id   5c7ba03359b403f77b32f7bf12ee7935
#
_cell.length_a   1.000
_cell.length_b   1.000
_cell.length_c   1.000
_cell.angle_alpha   90.00
_cell.angle_beta   90.00
_cell.angle_gamma   90.00
#
_symmetry.space_group_name_H-M   'P 1'
#
loop_
_entity.id
_entity.type
_entity.pdbx_description
1 polymer ?
#
loop_
_entity_poly.entity_id
_entity_poly.type
_entity_poly.pdbx_seq_one_letter_code
_entity_poly.pdbx_strand_id
1 'polypeptide(L)'
;MKQKRIVLIVLVAVLVLSLALIGFTACGHKNKGNKKAIIYVTALFGGGLYNDETKAPAWDPFFTEMDLYDHVDDEGNMDFIGILGEYTGDTSDDRDWDDEGQYGGIMTMLTSALSFEPGTLLYDLSLDQDGNPLNPHVVPASIDSVDKDGNLLHVYYGAVGIYKPFIVNPQNEFKDYDVWTFNQDWRKNPAESAALLEEFINSKGYEEVILMSHSMGGQVVNHYLARSEANRGKVKRYIAFAPATLGSFDAYAAMTCPLEYMTSFLATFNLDLDSLNLPIDINAMIQGGLDAVAPFFNNSEGMMALCPAWELLSSDQYANNAQGGFVIDGVRISSREELYDFYESMPWAFYLDENGNKMKVDDVNNVPAGWYINKKGYRIKPGVAKVTQLGFFENMYVDGKIAMNYIDEYIFVGRGITSTITGINLTTIGEDEDGYPIYSYEIVHADQAEAGEEGWIGGDGQVCLYASLAGQSYAEMKSSNRLIEIPGRWHMDVGGCWAILGTDVMRLIREAANN
;
A
#
# COMPACT_ATOMS: atom_id res chain seq x y z
N MET A 1 -10.18 -14.42 -32.08
CA MET A 1 -8.91 -14.99 -31.56
C MET A 1 -7.94 -13.89 -31.09
N LYS A 2 -7.79 -12.77 -31.82
CA LYS A 2 -6.85 -11.67 -31.49
C LYS A 2 -7.17 -10.99 -30.16
N GLN A 3 -8.39 -10.53 -29.91
CA GLN A 3 -8.80 -9.87 -28.65
C GLN A 3 -8.56 -10.70 -27.39
N LYS A 4 -8.75 -12.01 -27.48
CA LYS A 4 -8.65 -12.95 -26.35
C LYS A 4 -7.23 -13.15 -25.82
N ARG A 5 -6.20 -13.01 -26.68
CA ARG A 5 -4.78 -13.08 -26.28
C ARG A 5 -4.31 -11.77 -25.65
N ILE A 6 -4.91 -10.64 -26.05
CA ILE A 6 -4.58 -9.30 -25.55
C ILE A 6 -4.95 -9.16 -24.07
N VAL A 7 -6.15 -9.61 -23.70
CA VAL A 7 -6.63 -9.52 -22.29
C VAL A 7 -5.73 -10.23 -21.30
N LEU A 8 -5.17 -11.35 -21.70
CA LEU A 8 -4.27 -12.11 -20.84
C LEU A 8 -2.92 -11.40 -20.62
N ILE A 9 -2.36 -10.84 -21.69
CA ILE A 9 -1.14 -10.04 -21.62
C ILE A 9 -1.38 -8.82 -20.73
N VAL A 10 -2.56 -8.23 -20.84
CA VAL A 10 -2.96 -7.06 -20.03
C VAL A 10 -3.11 -7.41 -18.55
N LEU A 11 -3.70 -8.56 -18.22
CA LEU A 11 -3.84 -8.99 -16.81
C LEU A 11 -2.50 -9.17 -16.11
N VAL A 12 -1.58 -9.83 -16.79
CA VAL A 12 -0.19 -9.96 -16.30
C VAL A 12 0.52 -8.62 -16.37
N ALA A 13 0.24 -7.81 -17.39
CA ALA A 13 0.82 -6.48 -17.54
C ALA A 13 0.31 -5.48 -16.48
N VAL A 14 -0.96 -5.51 -16.08
CA VAL A 14 -1.48 -4.66 -14.98
C VAL A 14 -0.81 -5.02 -13.65
N LEU A 15 -0.53 -6.30 -13.42
CA LEU A 15 0.27 -6.73 -12.26
C LEU A 15 1.74 -6.29 -12.35
N VAL A 16 2.29 -6.20 -13.57
CA VAL A 16 3.70 -5.94 -13.85
C VAL A 16 3.94 -4.51 -14.35
N LEU A 17 2.93 -3.87 -14.99
CA LEU A 17 3.00 -2.51 -15.54
C LEU A 17 2.96 -1.40 -14.49
N SER A 18 2.83 -1.73 -13.22
CA SER A 18 3.26 -0.80 -12.19
C SER A 18 4.78 -0.50 -12.23
N LEU A 19 5.52 -0.90 -13.28
CA LEU A 19 6.96 -1.16 -13.18
C LEU A 19 7.93 -0.48 -14.16
N ALA A 20 7.69 0.53 -14.96
CA ALA A 20 8.81 1.21 -15.65
C ALA A 20 8.53 2.52 -16.41
N LEU A 21 9.45 3.43 -16.28
CA LEU A 21 10.19 4.38 -17.16
C LEU A 21 9.71 5.85 -17.29
N ILE A 22 10.58 6.75 -17.14
CA ILE A 22 11.46 7.69 -17.84
C ILE A 22 11.52 9.09 -17.18
N GLY A 23 12.74 9.64 -17.11
CA GLY A 23 13.12 10.79 -16.32
C GLY A 23 13.01 12.17 -16.96
N PHE A 24 13.03 13.17 -16.12
CA PHE A 24 13.46 14.54 -16.42
C PHE A 24 14.17 15.20 -15.22
N THR A 25 15.10 16.08 -15.55
CA THR A 25 16.06 16.72 -14.67
C THR A 25 15.48 17.67 -13.63
N ALA A 26 15.94 17.57 -12.38
CA ALA A 26 15.65 18.51 -11.30
C ALA A 26 16.92 19.25 -10.85
N CYS A 27 16.83 20.57 -10.75
CA CYS A 27 17.87 21.42 -10.18
C CYS A 27 17.86 21.37 -8.65
N GLY A 28 18.93 20.88 -8.06
CA GLY A 28 19.10 20.88 -6.60
C GLY A 28 19.48 22.27 -6.06
N HIS A 29 18.75 22.72 -5.04
CA HIS A 29 19.15 23.89 -4.23
C HIS A 29 19.70 23.42 -2.89
N LYS A 30 20.95 23.77 -2.59
CA LYS A 30 21.52 23.64 -1.23
C LYS A 30 21.03 24.81 -0.39
N ASN A 31 20.05 24.58 0.47
CA ASN A 31 19.64 25.56 1.48
C ASN A 31 20.52 25.46 2.73
N LYS A 32 20.87 26.61 3.30
CA LYS A 32 21.49 26.70 4.64
C LYS A 32 20.39 26.37 5.67
N GLY A 33 20.53 25.21 6.29
CA GLY A 33 19.88 24.73 7.51
C GLY A 33 18.66 25.50 8.03
N ASN A 34 17.54 25.41 7.34
CA ASN A 34 16.26 25.80 7.94
C ASN A 34 15.98 24.86 9.13
N LYS A 35 15.37 25.42 10.18
CA LYS A 35 14.94 24.63 11.33
C LYS A 35 13.52 24.08 11.19
N LYS A 36 12.91 24.33 10.06
CA LYS A 36 11.53 23.98 9.72
C LYS A 36 11.49 23.12 8.47
N ALA A 37 10.60 22.13 8.45
CA ALA A 37 10.41 21.29 7.28
C ALA A 37 8.95 20.98 7.00
N ILE A 38 8.65 20.74 5.71
CA ILE A 38 7.44 20.09 5.22
C ILE A 38 7.90 18.73 4.69
N ILE A 39 7.33 17.65 5.21
CA ILE A 39 7.78 16.29 4.88
C ILE A 39 6.57 15.47 4.44
N TYR A 40 6.64 14.92 3.22
CA TYR A 40 5.64 14.01 2.67
C TYR A 40 6.11 12.56 2.82
N VAL A 41 5.37 11.74 3.57
CA VAL A 41 5.63 10.31 3.78
C VAL A 41 4.82 9.50 2.78
N THR A 42 5.50 8.71 1.97
CA THR A 42 4.88 7.97 0.85
C THR A 42 4.08 6.73 1.27
N ALA A 43 3.24 6.22 0.35
CA ALA A 43 2.40 5.04 0.53
C ALA A 43 3.16 3.71 0.32
N LEU A 44 2.44 2.58 0.51
CA LEU A 44 2.80 1.27 -0.04
C LEU A 44 2.97 1.42 -1.56
N PHE A 45 4.02 0.85 -2.12
CA PHE A 45 4.42 0.98 -3.53
C PHE A 45 4.62 2.42 -4.03
N GLY A 46 4.23 3.43 -3.27
CA GLY A 46 4.37 4.84 -3.64
C GLY A 46 5.76 5.43 -3.40
N GLY A 47 6.57 4.84 -2.54
CA GLY A 47 7.94 5.26 -2.27
C GLY A 47 8.91 4.76 -3.34
N GLY A 48 9.74 5.66 -3.89
CA GLY A 48 10.80 5.28 -4.81
C GLY A 48 11.93 4.51 -4.11
N LEU A 49 12.38 3.42 -4.74
CA LEU A 49 13.57 2.69 -4.30
C LEU A 49 14.66 2.80 -5.37
N TYR A 50 15.91 2.79 -4.93
CA TYR A 50 17.02 2.84 -5.85
C TYR A 50 18.13 1.86 -5.44
N ASN A 51 18.88 1.39 -6.41
CA ASN A 51 20.03 0.54 -6.17
C ASN A 51 21.27 1.41 -5.95
N ASP A 52 21.82 1.41 -4.73
CA ASP A 52 22.94 2.25 -4.35
C ASP A 52 24.29 1.79 -4.92
N GLU A 53 24.38 0.56 -5.43
CA GLU A 53 25.55 0.04 -6.13
C GLU A 53 25.53 0.41 -7.62
N THR A 54 24.44 0.14 -8.33
CA THR A 54 24.29 0.41 -9.77
C THR A 54 23.99 1.87 -10.08
N LYS A 55 23.55 2.65 -9.09
CA LYS A 55 23.10 4.04 -9.23
C LYS A 55 21.92 4.20 -10.20
N ALA A 56 20.99 3.27 -10.15
CA ALA A 56 19.79 3.25 -10.99
C ALA A 56 18.53 3.11 -10.15
N PRO A 57 17.35 3.53 -10.65
CA PRO A 57 16.07 3.20 -10.04
C PRO A 57 15.93 1.68 -9.92
N ALA A 58 15.50 1.20 -8.75
CA ALA A 58 15.13 -0.19 -8.51
C ALA A 58 13.60 -0.36 -8.47
N TRP A 59 12.90 0.65 -7.96
CA TRP A 59 11.45 0.78 -8.01
C TRP A 59 11.11 2.23 -8.35
N ASP A 60 10.56 2.42 -9.53
CA ASP A 60 10.03 3.69 -9.99
C ASP A 60 8.51 3.58 -10.03
N PRO A 61 7.81 4.15 -9.05
CA PRO A 61 6.37 4.01 -9.00
C PRO A 61 5.73 4.66 -10.23
N PHE A 62 4.95 3.90 -10.92
CA PHE A 62 4.46 4.14 -12.26
C PHE A 62 3.40 5.23 -12.41
N PHE A 63 2.86 5.71 -11.32
CA PHE A 63 1.75 6.67 -11.30
C PHE A 63 2.23 8.07 -11.66
N THR A 64 2.88 8.19 -12.83
CA THR A 64 3.57 9.43 -13.14
C THR A 64 2.78 10.38 -14.00
N GLU A 65 2.01 9.92 -14.93
CA GLU A 65 1.28 10.77 -15.87
C GLU A 65 0.03 10.08 -16.45
N MET A 66 -0.09 8.76 -16.25
CA MET A 66 -1.29 8.05 -16.63
C MET A 66 -2.34 8.22 -15.54
N ASP A 67 -3.25 9.12 -15.76
CA ASP A 67 -4.55 9.02 -15.13
C ASP A 67 -5.23 7.79 -15.75
N LEU A 68 -5.24 6.67 -14.99
CA LEU A 68 -5.94 5.45 -15.44
C LEU A 68 -7.39 5.75 -15.81
N TYR A 69 -7.95 6.83 -15.30
CA TYR A 69 -9.32 7.29 -15.57
C TYR A 69 -9.46 8.03 -16.89
N ASP A 70 -8.40 8.60 -17.46
CA ASP A 70 -8.42 9.17 -18.81
C ASP A 70 -8.64 8.08 -19.88
N HIS A 71 -8.40 6.81 -19.48
CA HIS A 71 -8.62 5.64 -20.32
C HIS A 71 -9.89 4.84 -19.95
N VAL A 72 -10.77 5.39 -19.11
CA VAL A 72 -12.07 4.80 -18.81
C VAL A 72 -13.14 5.61 -19.52
N ASP A 73 -13.94 4.96 -20.37
CA ASP A 73 -15.04 5.63 -21.07
C ASP A 73 -16.21 5.98 -20.12
N ASP A 74 -17.19 6.74 -20.66
CA ASP A 74 -18.37 7.16 -19.89
C ASP A 74 -19.23 5.98 -19.39
N GLU A 75 -19.04 4.76 -19.95
CA GLU A 75 -19.71 3.51 -19.56
C GLU A 75 -18.89 2.71 -18.54
N GLY A 76 -17.70 3.16 -18.18
CA GLY A 76 -16.82 2.52 -17.20
C GLY A 76 -15.91 1.43 -17.78
N ASN A 77 -15.78 1.34 -19.11
CA ASN A 77 -14.87 0.39 -19.74
C ASN A 77 -13.48 0.99 -19.88
N MET A 78 -12.46 0.21 -19.51
CA MET A 78 -11.06 0.64 -19.58
C MET A 78 -10.48 0.40 -20.98
N ASP A 79 -9.89 1.43 -21.59
CA ASP A 79 -9.13 1.33 -22.83
C ASP A 79 -7.71 0.82 -22.58
N PHE A 80 -7.56 -0.49 -22.45
CA PHE A 80 -6.27 -1.12 -22.24
C PHE A 80 -5.31 -0.96 -23.42
N ILE A 81 -5.84 -0.79 -24.64
CA ILE A 81 -5.00 -0.61 -25.83
C ILE A 81 -4.39 0.79 -25.82
N GLY A 82 -5.17 1.80 -25.42
CA GLY A 82 -4.68 3.16 -25.21
C GLY A 82 -3.59 3.21 -24.14
N ILE A 83 -3.84 2.59 -23.00
CA ILE A 83 -2.86 2.46 -21.91
C ILE A 83 -1.56 1.83 -22.42
N LEU A 84 -1.63 0.67 -23.09
CA LEU A 84 -0.44 0.01 -23.64
C LEU A 84 0.25 0.85 -24.73
N GLY A 85 -0.55 1.60 -25.51
CA GLY A 85 -0.03 2.48 -26.56
C GLY A 85 0.78 3.63 -26.02
N GLU A 86 0.29 4.32 -25.02
CA GLU A 86 1.03 5.38 -24.33
C GLU A 86 2.31 4.85 -23.70
N TYR A 87 2.22 3.66 -23.11
CA TYR A 87 3.34 3.00 -22.48
C TYR A 87 4.46 2.59 -23.43
N THR A 88 4.09 2.04 -24.60
CA THR A 88 5.06 1.59 -25.61
C THR A 88 5.52 2.72 -26.53
N GLY A 89 4.93 3.91 -26.43
CA GLY A 89 5.14 5.03 -27.34
C GLY A 89 4.56 4.81 -28.74
N ASP A 90 3.77 3.75 -28.90
CA ASP A 90 3.11 3.42 -30.17
C ASP A 90 1.59 3.56 -30.05
N THR A 91 1.07 4.67 -30.52
CA THR A 91 -0.35 5.01 -30.51
C THR A 91 -1.05 4.69 -31.84
N SER A 92 -0.42 3.93 -32.75
CA SER A 92 -1.01 3.63 -34.06
C SER A 92 -2.08 2.52 -33.97
N ASP A 93 -3.25 2.79 -34.54
CA ASP A 93 -4.34 1.80 -34.73
C ASP A 93 -3.97 0.63 -35.67
N ASP A 94 -2.88 0.78 -36.44
CA ASP A 94 -2.38 -0.18 -37.42
C ASP A 94 -1.41 -1.22 -36.88
N ARG A 95 -1.34 -1.38 -35.55
CA ARG A 95 -0.45 -2.36 -34.89
C ARG A 95 -0.75 -3.77 -35.36
N ASP A 96 0.20 -4.38 -36.03
CA ASP A 96 0.14 -5.80 -36.39
C ASP A 96 0.60 -6.65 -35.21
N TRP A 97 -0.34 -7.00 -34.35
CA TRP A 97 -0.11 -7.84 -33.18
C TRP A 97 0.27 -9.30 -33.54
N ASP A 98 0.31 -9.62 -34.83
CA ASP A 98 0.75 -10.93 -35.33
C ASP A 98 2.27 -10.95 -35.64
N ASP A 99 2.98 -9.83 -35.48
CA ASP A 99 4.44 -9.79 -35.62
C ASP A 99 5.09 -10.47 -34.41
N GLU A 100 5.62 -11.69 -34.63
CA GLU A 100 6.28 -12.50 -33.60
C GLU A 100 7.41 -11.76 -32.87
N GLY A 101 8.00 -10.72 -33.49
CA GLY A 101 9.06 -9.91 -32.91
C GLY A 101 8.58 -9.01 -31.77
N GLN A 102 7.44 -8.32 -31.94
CA GLN A 102 6.86 -7.47 -30.89
C GLN A 102 6.25 -8.30 -29.75
N TYR A 103 5.58 -9.39 -30.13
CA TYR A 103 5.02 -10.34 -29.16
C TYR A 103 6.10 -11.00 -28.31
N GLY A 104 7.21 -11.38 -28.93
CA GLY A 104 8.36 -11.93 -28.23
C GLY A 104 8.98 -10.97 -27.22
N GLY A 105 9.04 -9.68 -27.56
CA GLY A 105 9.56 -8.64 -26.68
C GLY A 105 8.70 -8.43 -25.42
N ILE A 106 7.39 -8.32 -25.58
CA ILE A 106 6.45 -8.17 -24.45
C ILE A 106 6.43 -9.41 -23.57
N MET A 107 6.37 -10.60 -24.16
CA MET A 107 6.40 -11.87 -23.42
C MET A 107 7.74 -12.09 -22.70
N THR A 108 8.86 -11.68 -23.29
CA THR A 108 10.17 -11.73 -22.65
C THR A 108 10.26 -10.75 -21.50
N MET A 109 9.70 -9.56 -21.63
CA MET A 109 9.64 -8.56 -20.56
C MET A 109 8.76 -9.05 -19.40
N LEU A 110 7.59 -9.60 -19.70
CA LEU A 110 6.67 -10.14 -18.69
C LEU A 110 7.27 -11.36 -17.97
N THR A 111 7.89 -12.31 -18.70
CA THR A 111 8.55 -13.45 -18.10
C THR A 111 9.78 -13.07 -17.28
N SER A 112 10.56 -12.09 -17.71
CA SER A 112 11.70 -11.61 -16.92
C SER A 112 11.24 -10.84 -15.67
N ALA A 113 10.15 -10.08 -15.75
CA ALA A 113 9.59 -9.37 -14.59
C ALA A 113 8.98 -10.33 -13.56
N LEU A 114 8.42 -11.44 -14.01
CA LEU A 114 7.90 -12.51 -13.13
C LEU A 114 8.97 -13.54 -12.72
N SER A 115 10.20 -13.39 -13.20
CA SER A 115 11.31 -14.26 -12.78
C SER A 115 11.76 -13.90 -11.36
N PHE A 116 12.01 -14.92 -10.54
CA PHE A 116 12.51 -14.78 -9.17
C PHE A 116 14.00 -15.15 -9.10
N GLU A 117 14.81 -14.54 -9.98
CA GLU A 117 16.24 -14.74 -10.07
C GLU A 117 17.01 -13.47 -9.67
N PRO A 118 18.22 -13.58 -9.09
CA PRO A 118 19.03 -12.41 -8.74
C PRO A 118 19.19 -11.41 -9.90
N GLY A 119 18.87 -10.15 -9.64
CA GLY A 119 18.90 -9.07 -10.63
C GLY A 119 17.62 -8.91 -11.45
N THR A 120 16.58 -9.68 -11.15
CA THR A 120 15.24 -9.42 -11.65
C THR A 120 14.46 -8.54 -10.66
N LEU A 121 13.45 -7.84 -11.16
CA LEU A 121 12.69 -6.89 -10.38
C LEU A 121 12.06 -7.51 -9.12
N LEU A 122 11.36 -8.64 -9.27
CA LEU A 122 10.70 -9.29 -8.13
C LEU A 122 11.71 -9.77 -7.08
N TYR A 123 12.84 -10.32 -7.51
CA TYR A 123 13.90 -10.73 -6.59
C TYR A 123 14.48 -9.50 -5.84
N ASP A 124 14.82 -8.46 -6.58
CA ASP A 124 15.45 -7.25 -6.04
C ASP A 124 14.53 -6.49 -5.07
N LEU A 125 13.21 -6.57 -5.27
CA LEU A 125 12.23 -5.98 -4.38
C LEU A 125 11.78 -6.89 -3.23
N SER A 126 12.12 -8.17 -3.25
CA SER A 126 11.63 -9.13 -2.26
C SER A 126 12.44 -9.11 -0.97
N LEU A 127 11.77 -9.54 0.09
CA LEU A 127 12.38 -9.85 1.38
C LEU A 127 12.48 -11.38 1.54
N ASP A 128 13.42 -11.84 2.35
CA ASP A 128 13.43 -13.20 2.86
C ASP A 128 12.37 -13.39 3.96
N GLN A 129 12.24 -14.59 4.46
CA GLN A 129 11.25 -14.91 5.50
C GLN A 129 11.54 -14.25 6.86
N ASP A 130 12.77 -13.80 7.10
CA ASP A 130 13.15 -13.03 8.27
C ASP A 130 12.98 -11.51 8.07
N GLY A 131 12.46 -11.12 6.91
CA GLY A 131 12.20 -9.72 6.55
C GLY A 131 13.43 -8.95 6.08
N ASN A 132 14.54 -9.61 5.69
CA ASN A 132 15.71 -8.93 5.14
C ASN A 132 15.59 -8.80 3.62
N PRO A 133 16.03 -7.67 3.02
CA PRO A 133 16.07 -7.55 1.56
C PRO A 133 16.93 -8.64 0.93
N LEU A 134 16.41 -9.32 -0.12
CA LEU A 134 17.21 -10.24 -0.91
C LEU A 134 18.33 -9.51 -1.66
N ASN A 135 18.05 -8.30 -2.13
CA ASN A 135 19.08 -7.38 -2.62
C ASN A 135 19.30 -6.24 -1.60
N PRO A 136 20.37 -6.27 -0.79
CA PRO A 136 20.61 -5.27 0.25
C PRO A 136 20.99 -3.88 -0.31
N HIS A 137 21.29 -3.78 -1.61
CA HIS A 137 21.59 -2.52 -2.29
C HIS A 137 20.35 -1.76 -2.72
N VAL A 138 19.15 -2.36 -2.63
CA VAL A 138 17.89 -1.70 -2.92
C VAL A 138 17.37 -1.00 -1.66
N VAL A 139 17.48 0.33 -1.67
CA VAL A 139 17.19 1.21 -0.53
C VAL A 139 16.21 2.32 -0.91
N PRO A 140 15.50 2.95 0.04
CA PRO A 140 14.65 4.10 -0.23
C PRO A 140 15.41 5.26 -0.89
N ALA A 141 14.83 5.84 -1.93
CA ALA A 141 15.43 6.97 -2.62
C ALA A 141 15.35 8.24 -1.76
N SER A 142 16.41 9.04 -1.81
CA SER A 142 16.54 10.30 -1.11
C SER A 142 17.15 11.37 -2.02
N ILE A 143 17.27 12.60 -1.54
CA ILE A 143 17.94 13.67 -2.29
C ILE A 143 19.42 13.38 -2.58
N ASP A 144 20.02 12.43 -1.87
CA ASP A 144 21.40 11.99 -2.11
C ASP A 144 21.48 10.84 -3.13
N SER A 145 20.32 10.33 -3.58
CA SER A 145 20.23 9.29 -4.62
C SER A 145 20.45 9.91 -5.99
N VAL A 146 21.64 9.71 -6.51
CA VAL A 146 22.08 10.27 -7.80
C VAL A 146 22.47 9.16 -8.76
N ASP A 147 22.33 9.45 -10.07
CA ASP A 147 22.82 8.59 -11.16
C ASP A 147 24.36 8.58 -11.24
N LYS A 148 24.89 7.85 -12.22
CA LYS A 148 26.35 7.77 -12.47
C LYS A 148 26.99 9.11 -12.84
N ASP A 149 26.19 10.06 -13.32
CA ASP A 149 26.63 11.39 -13.73
C ASP A 149 26.45 12.43 -12.60
N GLY A 150 25.88 12.03 -11.46
CA GLY A 150 25.66 12.87 -10.28
C GLY A 150 24.35 13.67 -10.33
N ASN A 151 23.43 13.34 -11.24
CA ASN A 151 22.11 13.98 -11.29
C ASN A 151 21.17 13.30 -10.28
N LEU A 152 20.33 14.10 -9.62
CA LEU A 152 19.30 13.59 -8.71
C LEU A 152 18.34 12.67 -9.47
N LEU A 153 18.14 11.46 -8.94
CA LEU A 153 17.18 10.52 -9.50
C LEU A 153 15.74 10.99 -9.24
N HIS A 154 14.91 10.97 -10.28
CA HIS A 154 13.49 11.39 -10.16
C HIS A 154 12.69 10.55 -9.15
N VAL A 155 13.04 9.28 -8.96
CA VAL A 155 12.45 8.40 -7.93
C VAL A 155 12.56 8.95 -6.50
N TYR A 156 13.37 10.00 -6.28
CA TYR A 156 13.37 10.75 -5.04
C TYR A 156 11.96 11.27 -4.67
N TYR A 157 11.17 11.67 -5.65
CA TYR A 157 9.79 12.14 -5.40
C TYR A 157 8.82 11.01 -5.06
N GLY A 158 9.25 9.75 -5.11
CA GLY A 158 8.35 8.60 -5.09
C GLY A 158 7.52 8.56 -6.38
N ALA A 159 6.24 8.24 -6.30
CA ALA A 159 5.31 8.31 -7.42
C ALA A 159 5.23 9.77 -7.93
N VAL A 160 5.97 10.07 -9.02
CA VAL A 160 6.22 11.45 -9.47
C VAL A 160 4.93 12.20 -9.79
N GLY A 161 4.01 11.58 -10.52
CA GLY A 161 2.71 12.19 -10.86
C GLY A 161 1.85 12.51 -9.65
N ILE A 162 2.01 11.75 -8.57
CA ILE A 162 1.25 11.91 -7.32
C ILE A 162 1.93 12.91 -6.39
N TYR A 163 3.18 12.67 -6.00
CA TYR A 163 3.79 13.39 -4.88
C TYR A 163 4.58 14.63 -5.26
N LYS A 164 5.16 14.68 -6.47
CA LYS A 164 5.98 15.81 -6.92
C LYS A 164 5.28 17.17 -6.77
N PRO A 165 3.99 17.35 -7.12
CA PRO A 165 3.31 18.63 -6.92
C PRO A 165 3.23 19.06 -5.45
N PHE A 166 3.11 18.10 -4.51
CA PHE A 166 3.09 18.36 -3.07
C PHE A 166 4.48 18.72 -2.50
N ILE A 167 5.53 18.53 -3.28
CA ILE A 167 6.89 18.94 -2.93
C ILE A 167 7.22 20.28 -3.60
N VAL A 168 7.04 20.36 -4.91
CA VAL A 168 7.47 21.52 -5.70
C VAL A 168 6.66 22.78 -5.38
N ASN A 169 5.34 22.67 -5.21
CA ASN A 169 4.51 23.84 -4.94
C ASN A 169 4.77 24.44 -3.55
N PRO A 170 4.79 23.69 -2.45
CA PRO A 170 5.21 24.23 -1.15
C PRO A 170 6.65 24.76 -1.17
N GLN A 171 7.58 24.10 -1.84
CA GLN A 171 8.98 24.56 -1.96
C GLN A 171 9.07 25.94 -2.67
N ASN A 172 8.17 26.21 -3.60
CA ASN A 172 8.13 27.50 -4.29
C ASN A 172 7.58 28.64 -3.41
N GLU A 173 6.69 28.33 -2.47
CA GLU A 173 6.05 29.34 -1.61
C GLU A 173 6.74 29.52 -0.25
N PHE A 174 7.07 28.43 0.44
CA PHE A 174 7.58 28.45 1.83
C PHE A 174 9.12 28.39 1.86
N LYS A 175 9.79 29.50 1.60
CA LYS A 175 11.25 29.57 1.45
C LYS A 175 12.05 29.39 2.75
N ASP A 176 11.41 29.46 3.90
CA ASP A 176 11.93 29.21 5.24
C ASP A 176 11.71 27.77 5.72
N TYR A 177 11.08 26.94 4.89
CA TYR A 177 10.93 25.50 5.08
C TYR A 177 11.80 24.72 4.09
N ASP A 178 12.43 23.65 4.58
CA ASP A 178 12.92 22.61 3.70
C ASP A 178 11.76 21.68 3.34
N VAL A 179 11.63 21.28 2.08
CA VAL A 179 10.52 20.43 1.63
C VAL A 179 11.07 19.11 1.11
N TRP A 180 10.58 18.00 1.67
CA TRP A 180 11.11 16.67 1.44
C TRP A 180 10.04 15.66 1.10
N THR A 181 10.39 14.70 0.24
CA THR A 181 9.76 13.38 0.23
C THR A 181 10.52 12.50 1.20
N PHE A 182 9.83 11.82 2.08
CA PHE A 182 10.34 10.72 2.87
C PHE A 182 9.85 9.42 2.25
N ASN A 183 10.67 8.85 1.34
CA ASN A 183 10.41 7.54 0.80
C ASN A 183 10.69 6.51 1.89
N GLN A 184 9.63 5.88 2.37
CA GLN A 184 9.78 4.75 3.27
C GLN A 184 10.15 3.49 2.50
N ASP A 185 10.82 2.56 3.15
CA ASP A 185 10.91 1.20 2.61
C ASP A 185 9.57 0.49 2.85
N TRP A 186 8.66 0.62 1.90
CA TRP A 186 7.31 0.08 1.99
C TRP A 186 7.26 -1.45 2.06
N ARG A 187 8.37 -2.15 1.81
CA ARG A 187 8.51 -3.61 1.99
C ARG A 187 8.60 -3.97 3.47
N LYS A 188 9.11 -3.04 4.28
CA LYS A 188 9.39 -3.18 5.72
C LYS A 188 8.22 -2.75 6.59
N ASN A 189 8.32 -3.08 7.86
CA ASN A 189 7.32 -2.68 8.84
C ASN A 189 7.30 -1.14 9.01
N PRO A 190 6.13 -0.48 8.95
CA PRO A 190 6.00 0.98 9.11
C PRO A 190 6.57 1.54 10.41
N ALA A 191 6.60 0.76 11.49
CA ALA A 191 7.22 1.18 12.75
C ALA A 191 8.75 1.36 12.64
N GLU A 192 9.42 0.60 11.77
CA GLU A 192 10.84 0.79 11.46
C GLU A 192 11.05 2.07 10.66
N SER A 193 10.20 2.31 9.65
CA SER A 193 10.19 3.57 8.89
C SER A 193 9.93 4.79 9.78
N ALA A 194 9.11 4.65 10.82
CA ALA A 194 8.87 5.71 11.80
C ALA A 194 10.13 6.04 12.63
N ALA A 195 10.95 5.05 12.95
CA ALA A 195 12.24 5.29 13.63
C ALA A 195 13.22 6.03 12.70
N LEU A 196 13.26 5.67 11.42
CA LEU A 196 14.07 6.36 10.41
C LEU A 196 13.58 7.80 10.15
N LEU A 197 12.27 8.03 10.19
CA LEU A 197 11.70 9.39 10.09
C LEU A 197 12.11 10.25 11.29
N GLU A 198 12.11 9.68 12.50
CA GLU A 198 12.59 10.36 13.69
C GLU A 198 14.09 10.71 13.59
N GLU A 199 14.90 9.76 13.15
CA GLU A 199 16.33 9.98 12.91
C GLU A 199 16.55 11.06 11.84
N PHE A 200 15.81 11.03 10.74
CA PHE A 200 15.87 12.04 9.68
C PHE A 200 15.58 13.44 10.23
N ILE A 201 14.47 13.62 10.94
CA ILE A 201 14.05 14.91 11.51
C ILE A 201 15.11 15.41 12.52
N ASN A 202 15.63 14.52 13.37
CA ASN A 202 16.62 14.87 14.39
C ASN A 202 17.99 15.19 13.78
N SER A 203 18.46 14.40 12.80
CA SER A 203 19.76 14.60 12.15
C SER A 203 19.84 15.91 11.38
N LYS A 204 18.72 16.36 10.79
CA LYS A 204 18.61 17.67 10.14
C LYS A 204 18.45 18.83 11.11
N GLY A 205 18.18 18.55 12.40
CA GLY A 205 17.99 19.56 13.44
C GLY A 205 16.69 20.33 13.33
N TYR A 206 15.64 19.73 12.73
CA TYR A 206 14.34 20.38 12.63
C TYR A 206 13.68 20.52 14.00
N GLU A 207 13.21 21.72 14.29
CA GLU A 207 12.50 22.09 15.51
C GLU A 207 10.98 22.12 15.27
N GLU A 208 10.57 22.34 14.04
CA GLU A 208 9.17 22.44 13.59
C GLU A 208 8.98 21.70 12.26
N VAL A 209 7.98 20.84 12.20
CA VAL A 209 7.64 20.11 10.98
C VAL A 209 6.14 20.14 10.69
N ILE A 210 5.79 20.24 9.42
CA ILE A 210 4.46 19.93 8.89
C ILE A 210 4.59 18.56 8.21
N LEU A 211 3.83 17.58 8.67
CA LEU A 211 3.82 16.25 8.08
C LEU A 211 2.67 16.12 7.12
N MET A 212 2.92 15.50 5.99
CA MET A 212 1.93 14.99 5.05
C MET A 212 2.15 13.49 4.88
N SER A 213 1.10 12.71 4.65
CA SER A 213 1.25 11.30 4.31
C SER A 213 0.11 10.79 3.44
N HIS A 214 0.39 9.74 2.67
CA HIS A 214 -0.61 9.00 1.92
C HIS A 214 -0.66 7.55 2.39
N SER A 215 -1.88 6.98 2.52
CA SER A 215 -2.10 5.55 2.71
C SER A 215 -1.30 4.97 3.88
N MET A 216 -0.44 3.96 3.64
CA MET A 216 0.46 3.34 4.63
C MET A 216 1.37 4.35 5.34
N GLY A 217 1.69 5.49 4.71
CA GLY A 217 2.41 6.58 5.35
C GLY A 217 1.72 7.10 6.62
N GLY A 218 0.39 6.92 6.73
CA GLY A 218 -0.36 7.21 7.95
C GLY A 218 0.05 6.35 9.14
N GLN A 219 0.37 5.07 8.93
CA GLN A 219 0.92 4.20 9.98
C GLN A 219 2.31 4.69 10.42
N VAL A 220 3.18 5.02 9.47
CA VAL A 220 4.52 5.58 9.78
C VAL A 220 4.43 6.83 10.64
N VAL A 221 3.56 7.78 10.26
CA VAL A 221 3.38 9.03 11.02
C VAL A 221 2.82 8.75 12.42
N ASN A 222 1.81 7.87 12.55
CA ASN A 222 1.25 7.55 13.87
C ASN A 222 2.26 6.84 14.77
N HIS A 223 3.06 5.92 14.26
CA HIS A 223 4.18 5.35 15.03
C HIS A 223 5.19 6.41 15.42
N TYR A 224 5.59 7.33 14.52
CA TYR A 224 6.49 8.42 14.85
C TYR A 224 5.95 9.30 15.98
N LEU A 225 4.69 9.69 15.91
CA LEU A 225 4.03 10.49 16.95
C LEU A 225 3.92 9.77 18.29
N ALA A 226 3.64 8.47 18.26
CA ALA A 226 3.49 7.67 19.48
C ALA A 226 4.81 7.49 20.25
N ARG A 227 5.96 7.53 19.55
CA ARG A 227 7.28 7.27 20.17
C ARG A 227 7.62 8.22 21.30
N SER A 228 7.26 9.50 21.20
CA SER A 228 7.57 10.46 22.28
C SER A 228 6.70 11.73 22.21
N GLU A 229 6.54 12.39 23.36
CA GLU A 229 5.96 13.73 23.45
C GLU A 229 6.81 14.76 22.68
N ALA A 230 8.14 14.59 22.68
CA ALA A 230 9.05 15.46 21.93
C ALA A 230 8.80 15.39 20.42
N ASN A 231 8.50 14.22 19.88
CA ASN A 231 8.13 14.07 18.47
C ASN A 231 6.81 14.80 18.17
N ARG A 232 5.78 14.60 19.00
CA ARG A 232 4.51 15.33 18.88
C ARG A 232 4.70 16.84 18.97
N GLY A 233 5.54 17.30 19.88
CA GLY A 233 5.83 18.72 20.08
C GLY A 233 6.52 19.41 18.90
N LYS A 234 7.18 18.66 18.01
CA LYS A 234 7.76 19.20 16.77
C LYS A 234 6.73 19.37 15.67
N VAL A 235 5.61 18.60 15.68
CA VAL A 235 4.64 18.59 14.60
C VAL A 235 3.62 19.71 14.78
N LYS A 236 3.72 20.72 13.93
CA LYS A 236 2.77 21.85 13.89
C LYS A 236 1.43 21.44 13.30
N ARG A 237 1.46 20.61 12.26
CA ARG A 237 0.27 20.11 11.58
C ARG A 237 0.56 18.79 10.90
N TYR A 238 -0.44 17.94 10.87
CA TYR A 238 -0.44 16.72 10.09
C TYR A 238 -1.59 16.74 9.08
N ILE A 239 -1.29 16.50 7.81
CA ILE A 239 -2.26 16.43 6.71
C ILE A 239 -2.18 15.02 6.14
N ALA A 240 -3.18 14.21 6.41
CA ALA A 240 -3.26 12.82 6.00
C ALA A 240 -4.16 12.65 4.77
N PHE A 241 -3.69 11.95 3.76
CA PHE A 241 -4.43 11.62 2.55
C PHE A 241 -4.76 10.13 2.57
N ALA A 242 -6.03 9.78 2.68
CA ALA A 242 -6.53 8.41 2.74
C ALA A 242 -5.65 7.48 3.60
N PRO A 243 -5.31 7.87 4.86
CA PRO A 243 -4.36 7.12 5.66
C PRO A 243 -4.92 5.73 6.00
N ALA A 244 -4.20 4.67 5.64
CA ALA A 244 -4.54 3.29 5.98
C ALA A 244 -4.12 2.96 7.44
N THR A 245 -4.49 3.81 8.40
CA THR A 245 -4.01 3.75 9.78
C THR A 245 -4.36 2.43 10.45
N LEU A 246 -5.57 1.95 10.28
CA LEU A 246 -6.02 0.65 10.81
C LEU A 246 -6.07 -0.46 9.74
N GLY A 247 -5.29 -0.31 8.68
CA GLY A 247 -5.14 -1.31 7.63
C GLY A 247 -6.20 -1.26 6.54
N SER A 248 -6.20 -2.29 5.69
CA SER A 248 -7.07 -2.45 4.54
C SER A 248 -7.34 -3.94 4.28
N PHE A 249 -8.57 -4.28 3.91
CA PHE A 249 -8.91 -5.64 3.48
C PHE A 249 -8.24 -6.01 2.15
N ASP A 250 -7.90 -5.03 1.32
CA ASP A 250 -7.16 -5.25 0.06
C ASP A 250 -5.80 -5.92 0.29
N ALA A 251 -5.06 -5.47 1.32
CA ALA A 251 -3.77 -6.07 1.66
C ALA A 251 -3.92 -7.53 2.08
N TYR A 252 -4.92 -7.84 2.90
CA TYR A 252 -5.22 -9.22 3.29
C TYR A 252 -5.65 -10.07 2.07
N ALA A 253 -6.56 -9.55 1.25
CA ALA A 253 -7.06 -10.25 0.06
C ALA A 253 -5.93 -10.54 -0.95
N ALA A 254 -5.06 -9.57 -1.20
CA ALA A 254 -3.92 -9.73 -2.12
C ALA A 254 -2.94 -10.83 -1.67
N MET A 255 -2.76 -11.03 -0.36
CA MET A 255 -1.89 -12.09 0.17
C MET A 255 -2.57 -13.46 0.28
N THR A 256 -3.89 -13.46 0.50
CA THR A 256 -4.60 -14.69 0.91
C THR A 256 -5.44 -15.30 -0.20
N CYS A 257 -6.14 -14.47 -0.97
CA CYS A 257 -7.01 -14.87 -2.07
C CYS A 257 -6.75 -13.99 -3.32
N PRO A 258 -5.52 -14.01 -3.85
CA PRO A 258 -5.11 -13.08 -4.90
C PRO A 258 -5.90 -13.26 -6.20
N LEU A 259 -6.40 -14.45 -6.51
CA LEU A 259 -7.22 -14.70 -7.69
C LEU A 259 -8.59 -14.03 -7.55
N GLU A 260 -9.26 -14.22 -6.43
CA GLU A 260 -10.54 -13.60 -6.11
C GLU A 260 -10.40 -12.07 -6.03
N TYR A 261 -9.30 -11.58 -5.45
CA TYR A 261 -8.97 -10.17 -5.39
C TYR A 261 -8.81 -9.57 -6.79
N MET A 262 -8.01 -10.21 -7.67
CA MET A 262 -7.82 -9.76 -9.05
C MET A 262 -9.12 -9.80 -9.84
N THR A 263 -9.90 -10.86 -9.72
CA THR A 263 -11.19 -10.99 -10.41
C THR A 263 -12.15 -9.89 -9.96
N SER A 264 -12.20 -9.62 -8.66
CA SER A 264 -13.01 -8.56 -8.08
C SER A 264 -12.57 -7.17 -8.54
N PHE A 265 -11.26 -6.91 -8.55
CA PHE A 265 -10.68 -5.66 -9.04
C PHE A 265 -11.03 -5.42 -10.53
N LEU A 266 -10.90 -6.45 -11.37
CA LEU A 266 -11.24 -6.36 -12.78
C LEU A 266 -12.74 -6.14 -13.04
N ALA A 267 -13.59 -6.76 -12.22
CA ALA A 267 -15.04 -6.57 -12.31
C ALA A 267 -15.44 -5.10 -12.04
N THR A 268 -14.63 -4.35 -11.29
CA THR A 268 -14.81 -2.91 -11.08
C THR A 268 -14.77 -2.11 -12.39
N PHE A 269 -14.04 -2.60 -13.40
CA PHE A 269 -13.91 -2.02 -14.72
C PHE A 269 -14.74 -2.75 -15.77
N ASN A 270 -15.81 -3.44 -15.36
CA ASN A 270 -16.68 -4.26 -16.22
C ASN A 270 -15.95 -5.37 -17.02
N LEU A 271 -14.78 -5.80 -16.53
CA LEU A 271 -14.00 -6.88 -17.13
C LEU A 271 -14.33 -8.21 -16.45
N ASP A 272 -15.17 -8.99 -17.12
CA ASP A 272 -15.50 -10.35 -16.72
C ASP A 272 -14.63 -11.36 -17.50
N LEU A 273 -13.70 -11.99 -16.81
CA LEU A 273 -12.78 -12.97 -17.39
C LEU A 273 -13.48 -14.19 -17.97
N ASP A 274 -14.57 -14.63 -17.33
CA ASP A 274 -15.35 -15.79 -17.77
C ASP A 274 -16.09 -15.50 -19.07
N SER A 275 -16.49 -14.24 -19.30
CA SER A 275 -17.16 -13.81 -20.54
C SER A 275 -16.26 -13.90 -21.77
N LEU A 276 -14.95 -13.94 -21.58
CA LEU A 276 -13.97 -13.93 -22.67
C LEU A 276 -13.91 -15.24 -23.47
N ASN A 277 -14.49 -16.33 -22.96
CA ASN A 277 -14.59 -17.64 -23.63
C ASN A 277 -13.26 -18.09 -24.29
N LEU A 278 -12.14 -17.93 -23.60
CA LEU A 278 -10.83 -18.28 -24.13
C LEU A 278 -10.64 -19.80 -24.17
N PRO A 279 -9.93 -20.35 -25.16
CA PRO A 279 -9.69 -21.77 -25.26
C PRO A 279 -8.60 -22.30 -24.29
N ILE A 280 -8.21 -21.49 -23.34
CA ILE A 280 -7.20 -21.76 -22.29
C ILE A 280 -7.85 -21.50 -20.95
N ASP A 281 -7.45 -22.26 -19.96
CA ASP A 281 -7.83 -21.99 -18.58
C ASP A 281 -7.08 -20.74 -18.08
N ILE A 282 -7.75 -19.59 -18.19
CA ILE A 282 -7.20 -18.29 -17.77
C ILE A 282 -6.95 -18.30 -16.27
N ASN A 283 -7.85 -18.90 -15.49
CA ASN A 283 -7.73 -18.92 -14.05
C ASN A 283 -6.48 -19.70 -13.63
N ALA A 284 -6.22 -20.87 -14.26
CA ALA A 284 -5.00 -21.63 -14.01
C ALA A 284 -3.72 -20.85 -14.37
N MET A 285 -3.77 -20.04 -15.42
CA MET A 285 -2.62 -19.26 -15.85
C MET A 285 -2.40 -18.03 -14.98
N ILE A 286 -3.46 -17.32 -14.57
CA ILE A 286 -3.38 -16.24 -13.59
C ILE A 286 -2.86 -16.80 -12.27
N GLN A 287 -3.40 -17.95 -11.81
CA GLN A 287 -2.94 -18.58 -10.58
C GLN A 287 -1.44 -18.91 -10.64
N GLY A 288 -0.95 -19.45 -11.75
CA GLY A 288 0.48 -19.71 -11.93
C GLY A 288 1.36 -18.44 -11.86
N GLY A 289 0.86 -17.32 -12.39
CA GLY A 289 1.50 -16.01 -12.25
C GLY A 289 1.48 -15.49 -10.80
N LEU A 290 0.33 -15.63 -10.12
CA LEU A 290 0.17 -15.24 -8.72
C LEU A 290 1.04 -16.08 -7.79
N ASP A 291 1.17 -17.38 -8.04
CA ASP A 291 2.06 -18.29 -7.30
C ASP A 291 3.54 -17.86 -7.43
N ALA A 292 3.94 -17.37 -8.61
CA ALA A 292 5.29 -16.87 -8.84
C ALA A 292 5.59 -15.58 -8.06
N VAL A 293 4.60 -14.70 -7.85
CA VAL A 293 4.75 -13.45 -7.10
C VAL A 293 4.42 -13.60 -5.60
N ALA A 294 3.86 -14.72 -5.18
CA ALA A 294 3.46 -14.95 -3.80
C ALA A 294 4.60 -14.72 -2.78
N PRO A 295 5.86 -15.14 -3.01
CA PRO A 295 6.95 -14.86 -2.08
C PRO A 295 7.18 -13.36 -1.85
N PHE A 296 7.01 -12.53 -2.88
CA PHE A 296 7.12 -11.08 -2.77
C PHE A 296 6.08 -10.50 -1.82
N PHE A 297 4.80 -10.84 -2.00
CA PHE A 297 3.72 -10.36 -1.11
C PHE A 297 3.81 -10.99 0.29
N ASN A 298 4.02 -12.29 0.34
CA ASN A 298 3.97 -13.08 1.58
C ASN A 298 5.17 -12.90 2.52
N ASN A 299 6.23 -12.23 2.07
CA ASN A 299 7.36 -11.83 2.91
C ASN A 299 7.40 -10.32 3.18
N SER A 300 6.52 -9.53 2.54
CA SER A 300 6.45 -8.09 2.77
C SER A 300 5.84 -7.78 4.13
N GLU A 301 6.64 -7.28 5.04
CA GLU A 301 6.19 -6.84 6.36
C GLU A 301 5.22 -5.64 6.26
N GLY A 302 5.37 -4.79 5.22
CA GLY A 302 4.46 -3.69 4.95
C GLY A 302 3.06 -4.16 4.57
N MET A 303 2.95 -5.24 3.76
CA MET A 303 1.66 -5.86 3.46
C MET A 303 0.99 -6.44 4.72
N MET A 304 1.76 -7.15 5.56
CA MET A 304 1.26 -7.71 6.82
C MET A 304 0.77 -6.59 7.78
N ALA A 305 1.50 -5.49 7.85
CA ALA A 305 1.12 -4.33 8.66
C ALA A 305 -0.15 -3.62 8.15
N LEU A 306 -0.50 -3.82 6.90
CA LEU A 306 -1.73 -3.29 6.31
C LEU A 306 -2.93 -4.23 6.45
N CYS A 307 -2.81 -5.43 7.02
CA CYS A 307 -3.99 -6.23 7.35
C CYS A 307 -4.89 -5.48 8.34
N PRO A 308 -6.23 -5.66 8.26
CA PRO A 308 -7.17 -4.97 9.13
C PRO A 308 -6.88 -5.13 10.62
N ALA A 309 -6.80 -4.03 11.35
CA ALA A 309 -6.59 -4.01 12.79
C ALA A 309 -7.85 -4.45 13.57
N TRP A 310 -7.66 -4.97 14.78
CA TRP A 310 -8.78 -5.23 15.69
C TRP A 310 -9.57 -3.97 16.02
N GLU A 311 -8.90 -2.83 16.15
CA GLU A 311 -9.50 -1.53 16.44
C GLU A 311 -10.50 -1.09 15.35
N LEU A 312 -10.27 -1.47 14.09
CA LEU A 312 -11.22 -1.28 13.01
C LEU A 312 -12.42 -2.20 13.17
N LEU A 313 -12.18 -3.51 13.35
CA LEU A 313 -13.23 -4.54 13.39
C LEU A 313 -14.13 -4.43 14.62
N SER A 314 -13.59 -3.92 15.74
CA SER A 314 -14.32 -3.70 16.99
C SER A 314 -15.00 -2.33 17.07
N SER A 315 -14.82 -1.45 16.09
CA SER A 315 -15.52 -0.17 16.04
C SER A 315 -17.03 -0.38 15.93
N ASP A 316 -17.82 0.55 16.48
CA ASP A 316 -19.28 0.47 16.45
C ASP A 316 -19.83 0.30 15.03
N GLN A 317 -19.18 0.91 14.04
CA GLN A 317 -19.56 0.86 12.64
C GLN A 317 -19.40 -0.54 12.05
N TYR A 318 -18.29 -1.23 12.37
CA TYR A 318 -18.04 -2.58 11.90
C TYR A 318 -18.76 -3.64 12.75
N ALA A 319 -18.78 -3.50 14.06
CA ALA A 319 -19.42 -4.44 14.96
C ALA A 319 -20.92 -4.57 14.71
N ASN A 320 -21.58 -3.47 14.30
CA ASN A 320 -23.00 -3.43 14.03
C ASN A 320 -23.37 -3.63 12.54
N ASN A 321 -22.38 -3.72 11.64
CA ASN A 321 -22.62 -3.91 10.21
C ASN A 321 -22.47 -5.39 9.84
N ALA A 322 -23.53 -5.99 9.28
CA ALA A 322 -23.55 -7.41 8.91
C ALA A 322 -22.58 -7.74 7.75
N GLN A 323 -22.23 -6.73 6.94
CA GLN A 323 -21.43 -6.91 5.71
C GLN A 323 -19.93 -6.65 5.90
N GLY A 324 -19.46 -6.26 7.10
CA GLY A 324 -18.06 -5.92 7.33
C GLY A 324 -17.31 -6.93 8.20
N GLY A 325 -15.97 -6.97 8.04
CA GLY A 325 -15.09 -7.79 8.86
C GLY A 325 -14.84 -9.21 8.33
N PHE A 326 -14.27 -10.06 9.17
CA PHE A 326 -14.04 -11.46 8.84
C PHE A 326 -15.15 -12.36 9.41
N VAL A 327 -15.75 -13.17 8.55
CA VAL A 327 -16.78 -14.14 8.90
C VAL A 327 -16.35 -15.53 8.48
N ILE A 328 -16.15 -16.45 9.43
CA ILE A 328 -15.70 -17.81 9.19
C ILE A 328 -16.87 -18.77 9.47
N ASP A 329 -17.32 -19.53 8.48
CA ASP A 329 -18.44 -20.45 8.56
C ASP A 329 -19.70 -19.81 9.16
N GLY A 330 -19.97 -18.55 8.81
CA GLY A 330 -21.08 -17.75 9.30
C GLY A 330 -20.87 -17.14 10.70
N VAL A 331 -19.72 -17.31 11.31
CA VAL A 331 -19.35 -16.74 12.61
C VAL A 331 -18.34 -15.63 12.44
N ARG A 332 -18.66 -14.44 12.92
CA ARG A 332 -17.75 -13.28 12.88
C ARG A 332 -16.64 -13.43 13.91
N ILE A 333 -15.42 -13.08 13.55
CA ILE A 333 -14.31 -12.87 14.49
C ILE A 333 -14.71 -11.79 15.49
N SER A 334 -14.70 -12.11 16.79
CA SER A 334 -15.30 -11.32 17.86
C SER A 334 -14.32 -10.81 18.91
N SER A 335 -13.05 -11.15 18.80
CA SER A 335 -11.98 -10.69 19.69
C SER A 335 -10.66 -10.49 18.97
N ARG A 336 -9.79 -9.67 19.58
CA ARG A 336 -8.41 -9.48 19.11
C ARG A 336 -7.63 -10.79 19.09
N GLU A 337 -7.81 -11.61 20.10
CA GLU A 337 -7.15 -12.92 20.20
C GLU A 337 -7.56 -13.82 19.04
N GLU A 338 -8.85 -13.91 18.73
CA GLU A 338 -9.34 -14.67 17.58
C GLU A 338 -8.78 -14.14 16.26
N LEU A 339 -8.71 -12.81 16.08
CA LEU A 339 -8.14 -12.20 14.89
C LEU A 339 -6.65 -12.55 14.73
N TYR A 340 -5.89 -12.46 15.80
CA TYR A 340 -4.45 -12.72 15.75
C TYR A 340 -4.16 -14.20 15.57
N ASP A 341 -4.91 -15.11 16.23
CA ASP A 341 -4.83 -16.55 15.97
C ASP A 341 -5.19 -16.88 14.51
N PHE A 342 -6.18 -16.18 13.97
CA PHE A 342 -6.56 -16.33 12.57
C PHE A 342 -5.43 -15.91 11.63
N TYR A 343 -4.79 -14.74 11.83
CA TYR A 343 -3.65 -14.33 11.02
C TYR A 343 -2.46 -15.30 11.13
N GLU A 344 -2.15 -15.79 12.34
CA GLU A 344 -1.09 -16.75 12.57
C GLU A 344 -1.36 -18.16 12.00
N SER A 345 -2.59 -18.41 11.58
CA SER A 345 -3.01 -19.67 10.93
C SER A 345 -2.97 -19.62 9.40
N MET A 346 -2.77 -18.44 8.80
CA MET A 346 -2.77 -18.27 7.36
C MET A 346 -1.51 -18.88 6.70
N PRO A 347 -1.60 -19.41 5.47
CA PRO A 347 -0.45 -20.00 4.78
C PRO A 347 0.77 -19.07 4.69
N TRP A 348 0.54 -17.78 4.46
CA TRP A 348 1.61 -16.77 4.37
C TRP A 348 2.26 -16.42 5.72
N ALA A 349 1.67 -16.84 6.83
CA ALA A 349 2.21 -16.53 8.16
C ALA A 349 3.38 -17.45 8.57
N PHE A 350 3.43 -18.65 8.03
CA PHE A 350 4.40 -19.65 8.48
C PHE A 350 5.80 -19.40 7.92
N TYR A 351 6.79 -19.69 8.77
CA TYR A 351 8.16 -19.84 8.33
C TYR A 351 8.37 -21.26 7.80
N LEU A 352 8.86 -21.36 6.57
CA LEU A 352 9.04 -22.64 5.88
C LEU A 352 10.52 -23.05 5.85
N ASP A 353 10.77 -24.35 5.94
CA ASP A 353 12.10 -24.91 5.73
C ASP A 353 12.48 -24.96 4.22
N GLU A 354 13.67 -25.46 3.90
CA GLU A 354 14.16 -25.59 2.52
C GLU A 354 13.33 -26.52 1.62
N ASN A 355 12.47 -27.35 2.22
CA ASN A 355 11.59 -28.29 1.52
C ASN A 355 10.14 -27.73 1.43
N GLY A 356 9.90 -26.52 1.93
CA GLY A 356 8.58 -25.91 1.96
C GLY A 356 7.67 -26.36 3.12
N ASN A 357 8.21 -27.09 4.10
CA ASN A 357 7.44 -27.54 5.25
C ASN A 357 7.40 -26.46 6.34
N LYS A 358 6.28 -26.35 7.06
CA LYS A 358 6.16 -25.46 8.21
C LYS A 358 7.12 -25.89 9.32
N MET A 359 7.94 -24.98 9.80
CA MET A 359 8.85 -25.23 10.91
C MET A 359 8.10 -25.26 12.24
N LYS A 360 8.36 -26.29 13.06
CA LYS A 360 7.74 -26.46 14.37
C LYS A 360 8.81 -26.64 15.44
N VAL A 361 8.57 -26.10 16.66
CA VAL A 361 9.42 -26.36 17.82
C VAL A 361 9.02 -27.67 18.50
N ASP A 362 10.01 -28.42 18.99
CA ASP A 362 9.77 -29.65 19.74
C ASP A 362 9.21 -29.37 21.14
N ASP A 363 9.59 -28.25 21.74
CA ASP A 363 9.15 -27.80 23.07
C ASP A 363 8.81 -26.31 23.04
N VAL A 364 7.54 -25.99 23.19
CA VAL A 364 7.02 -24.60 23.23
C VAL A 364 7.56 -23.77 24.41
N ASN A 365 8.14 -24.42 25.43
CA ASN A 365 8.78 -23.74 26.56
C ASN A 365 10.27 -23.44 26.31
N ASN A 366 10.83 -23.93 25.21
CA ASN A 366 12.24 -23.76 24.85
C ASN A 366 12.38 -23.30 23.41
N VAL A 367 11.81 -22.14 23.11
CA VAL A 367 11.84 -21.54 21.77
C VAL A 367 13.22 -20.95 21.48
N PRO A 368 13.84 -21.26 20.32
CA PRO A 368 15.10 -20.64 19.93
C PRO A 368 15.02 -19.10 19.94
N ALA A 369 16.11 -18.45 20.34
CA ALA A 369 16.17 -16.99 20.36
C ALA A 369 15.89 -16.40 18.99
N GLY A 370 15.03 -15.40 18.91
CA GLY A 370 14.64 -14.73 17.67
C GLY A 370 13.51 -15.43 16.90
N TRP A 371 13.01 -16.57 17.39
CA TRP A 371 11.85 -17.21 16.80
C TRP A 371 10.56 -16.73 17.46
N TYR A 372 9.54 -16.54 16.64
CA TYR A 372 8.15 -16.34 17.08
C TYR A 372 7.36 -17.60 16.75
N ILE A 373 6.51 -18.04 17.66
CA ILE A 373 5.68 -19.23 17.47
C ILE A 373 4.21 -18.91 17.72
N ASN A 374 3.34 -19.59 17.00
CA ASN A 374 1.91 -19.55 17.27
C ASN A 374 1.49 -20.53 18.39
N LYS A 375 0.23 -20.55 18.75
CA LYS A 375 -0.32 -21.42 19.82
C LYS A 375 -0.13 -22.91 19.59
N LYS A 376 0.03 -23.37 18.34
CA LYS A 376 0.30 -24.77 17.98
C LYS A 376 1.81 -25.10 17.95
N GLY A 377 2.69 -24.14 18.24
CA GLY A 377 4.15 -24.30 18.26
C GLY A 377 4.83 -24.21 16.90
N TYR A 378 4.17 -23.71 15.88
CA TYR A 378 4.77 -23.45 14.58
C TYR A 378 5.45 -22.09 14.56
N ARG A 379 6.64 -22.04 13.94
CA ARG A 379 7.35 -20.79 13.71
C ARG A 379 6.58 -19.92 12.71
N ILE A 380 6.33 -18.69 13.09
CA ILE A 380 5.75 -17.67 12.22
C ILE A 380 6.80 -16.63 11.82
N LYS A 381 6.56 -15.96 10.70
CA LYS A 381 7.44 -14.90 10.20
C LYS A 381 7.47 -13.72 11.15
N PRO A 382 8.62 -13.01 11.29
CA PRO A 382 8.72 -11.83 12.16
C PRO A 382 7.71 -10.74 11.83
N GLY A 383 7.40 -10.51 10.55
CA GLY A 383 6.41 -9.52 10.13
C GLY A 383 5.01 -9.81 10.68
N VAL A 384 4.61 -11.09 10.69
CA VAL A 384 3.34 -11.52 11.31
C VAL A 384 3.38 -11.28 12.82
N ALA A 385 4.45 -11.72 13.48
CA ALA A 385 4.60 -11.54 14.92
C ALA A 385 4.62 -10.06 15.35
N LYS A 386 5.17 -9.16 14.53
CA LYS A 386 5.10 -7.70 14.79
C LYS A 386 3.66 -7.24 14.91
N VAL A 387 2.76 -7.75 14.07
CA VAL A 387 1.34 -7.40 14.07
C VAL A 387 0.58 -8.10 15.22
N THR A 388 0.80 -9.39 15.41
CA THR A 388 -0.04 -10.23 16.29
C THR A 388 0.48 -10.36 17.71
N GLN A 389 1.80 -10.28 17.93
CA GLN A 389 2.42 -10.55 19.22
C GLN A 389 3.17 -9.36 19.81
N LEU A 390 3.62 -8.41 18.97
CA LEU A 390 4.47 -7.28 19.42
C LEU A 390 3.73 -5.94 19.46
N GLY A 391 2.41 -5.95 19.29
CA GLY A 391 1.56 -4.78 19.50
C GLY A 391 1.73 -3.68 18.46
N PHE A 392 1.88 -4.04 17.18
CA PHE A 392 2.07 -3.07 16.11
C PHE A 392 0.99 -1.97 16.13
N PHE A 393 -0.28 -2.33 16.14
CA PHE A 393 -1.37 -1.36 16.16
C PHE A 393 -1.50 -0.64 17.49
N GLU A 394 -1.33 -1.37 18.61
CA GLU A 394 -1.40 -0.81 19.95
C GLU A 394 -0.33 0.27 20.19
N ASN A 395 0.85 0.09 19.58
CA ASN A 395 1.97 1.03 19.69
C ASN A 395 1.76 2.36 18.94
N MET A 396 0.67 2.52 18.17
CA MET A 396 0.26 3.80 17.61
C MET A 396 -0.61 4.63 18.57
N TYR A 397 -0.99 4.06 19.73
CA TYR A 397 -1.86 4.71 20.71
C TYR A 397 -1.05 5.28 21.88
N VAL A 398 -1.49 6.43 22.36
CA VAL A 398 -0.99 7.12 23.55
C VAL A 398 -2.18 7.36 24.46
N ASP A 399 -2.12 6.89 25.71
CA ASP A 399 -3.21 7.04 26.68
C ASP A 399 -4.60 6.64 26.12
N GLY A 400 -4.64 5.57 25.33
CA GLY A 400 -5.85 5.01 24.75
C GLY A 400 -6.42 5.76 23.53
N LYS A 401 -5.69 6.75 22.98
CA LYS A 401 -6.06 7.47 21.76
C LYS A 401 -4.98 7.31 20.71
N ILE A 402 -5.39 7.26 19.45
CA ILE A 402 -4.43 7.27 18.33
C ILE A 402 -3.53 8.53 18.41
N ALA A 403 -2.26 8.40 18.12
CA ALA A 403 -1.27 9.44 18.41
C ALA A 403 -1.51 10.76 17.65
N MET A 404 -2.10 10.71 16.45
CA MET A 404 -2.45 11.91 15.69
C MET A 404 -3.49 12.80 16.39
N ASN A 405 -4.32 12.26 17.32
CA ASN A 405 -5.29 13.05 18.07
C ASN A 405 -4.66 14.07 19.04
N TYR A 406 -3.35 14.00 19.26
CA TYR A 406 -2.62 14.92 20.14
C TYR A 406 -2.00 16.11 19.41
N ILE A 407 -2.23 16.23 18.09
CA ILE A 407 -1.70 17.30 17.26
C ILE A 407 -2.82 17.91 16.41
N ASP A 408 -2.51 18.99 15.70
CA ASP A 408 -3.43 19.61 14.75
C ASP A 408 -3.44 18.80 13.45
N GLU A 409 -4.43 17.88 13.30
CA GLU A 409 -4.53 16.99 12.16
C GLU A 409 -5.71 17.33 11.24
N TYR A 410 -5.53 17.03 9.95
CA TYR A 410 -6.56 17.08 8.90
C TYR A 410 -6.49 15.80 8.08
N ILE A 411 -7.63 15.18 7.82
CA ILE A 411 -7.73 13.91 7.10
C ILE A 411 -8.56 14.14 5.83
N PHE A 412 -7.96 13.86 4.68
CA PHE A 412 -8.63 13.78 3.39
C PHE A 412 -8.98 12.32 3.11
N VAL A 413 -10.22 12.04 2.72
CA VAL A 413 -10.69 10.68 2.40
C VAL A 413 -11.53 10.69 1.13
N GLY A 414 -11.34 9.69 0.29
CA GLY A 414 -12.29 9.39 -0.77
C GLY A 414 -13.55 8.73 -0.19
N ARG A 415 -14.67 8.94 -0.84
CA ARG A 415 -15.94 8.38 -0.37
C ARG A 415 -16.85 8.01 -1.53
N GLY A 416 -17.62 6.94 -1.35
CA GLY A 416 -18.66 6.53 -2.29
C GLY A 416 -18.17 5.54 -3.35
N ILE A 417 -16.97 4.96 -3.19
CA ILE A 417 -16.47 3.91 -4.08
C ILE A 417 -16.95 2.56 -3.58
N THR A 418 -17.89 1.98 -4.29
CA THR A 418 -18.59 0.73 -3.90
C THR A 418 -17.73 -0.52 -4.06
N SER A 419 -16.66 -0.47 -4.83
CA SER A 419 -15.67 -1.55 -4.91
C SER A 419 -14.75 -1.64 -3.69
N THR A 420 -14.85 -0.71 -2.72
CA THR A 420 -14.10 -0.81 -1.46
C THR A 420 -14.41 -2.13 -0.77
N ILE A 421 -13.39 -2.93 -0.50
CA ILE A 421 -13.53 -4.18 0.24
C ILE A 421 -13.77 -3.85 1.72
N THR A 422 -14.86 -4.36 2.27
CA THR A 422 -15.27 -4.10 3.67
C THR A 422 -15.20 -5.33 4.54
N GLY A 423 -15.06 -6.50 3.94
CA GLY A 423 -14.97 -7.76 4.66
C GLY A 423 -14.64 -8.94 3.77
N ILE A 424 -14.42 -10.08 4.40
CA ILE A 424 -14.16 -11.34 3.71
C ILE A 424 -14.92 -12.45 4.45
N ASN A 425 -15.76 -13.17 3.69
CA ASN A 425 -16.40 -14.38 4.15
C ASN A 425 -15.51 -15.58 3.81
N LEU A 426 -15.30 -16.44 4.78
CA LEU A 426 -14.50 -17.65 4.66
C LEU A 426 -15.38 -18.88 4.92
N THR A 427 -15.28 -19.88 4.07
CA THR A 427 -15.91 -21.18 4.29
C THR A 427 -14.83 -22.25 4.37
N THR A 428 -14.79 -22.99 5.47
CA THR A 428 -13.87 -24.11 5.65
C THR A 428 -14.21 -25.23 4.67
N ILE A 429 -13.26 -25.59 3.78
CA ILE A 429 -13.41 -26.63 2.78
C ILE A 429 -12.58 -27.88 3.09
N GLY A 430 -11.74 -27.83 4.10
CA GLY A 430 -10.88 -28.92 4.53
C GLY A 430 -9.84 -28.46 5.56
N GLU A 431 -8.89 -29.35 5.82
CA GLU A 431 -7.72 -29.08 6.65
C GLU A 431 -6.45 -29.53 5.92
N ASP A 432 -5.34 -28.83 6.15
CA ASP A 432 -4.03 -29.28 5.67
C ASP A 432 -3.44 -30.41 6.55
N GLU A 433 -2.25 -30.90 6.20
CA GLU A 433 -1.58 -31.98 6.91
C GLU A 433 -1.26 -31.66 8.39
N ASP A 434 -1.18 -30.38 8.73
CA ASP A 434 -0.91 -29.89 10.09
C ASP A 434 -2.20 -29.54 10.86
N GLY A 435 -3.38 -29.79 10.28
CA GLY A 435 -4.69 -29.52 10.86
C GLY A 435 -5.02 -28.04 10.90
N TYR A 436 -4.53 -27.25 9.95
CA TYR A 436 -5.00 -25.88 9.73
C TYR A 436 -6.11 -25.87 8.68
N PRO A 437 -7.13 -25.02 8.87
CA PRO A 437 -8.24 -24.97 7.94
C PRO A 437 -7.80 -24.44 6.57
N ILE A 438 -8.35 -25.05 5.52
CA ILE A 438 -8.29 -24.56 4.15
C ILE A 438 -9.61 -23.87 3.86
N TYR A 439 -9.56 -22.65 3.34
CA TYR A 439 -10.74 -21.83 3.10
C TYR A 439 -11.01 -21.62 1.61
N SER A 440 -12.29 -21.52 1.27
CA SER A 440 -12.74 -20.73 0.12
C SER A 440 -13.12 -19.32 0.58
N TYR A 441 -12.99 -18.34 -0.31
CA TYR A 441 -13.10 -16.93 0.01
C TYR A 441 -14.20 -16.27 -0.81
N GLU A 442 -14.93 -15.35 -0.19
CA GLU A 442 -15.87 -14.44 -0.83
C GLU A 442 -15.54 -13.02 -0.37
N ILE A 443 -15.20 -12.15 -1.32
CA ILE A 443 -14.91 -10.74 -1.05
C ILE A 443 -16.20 -9.98 -0.88
N VAL A 444 -16.32 -9.20 0.18
CA VAL A 444 -17.49 -8.38 0.50
C VAL A 444 -17.18 -6.92 0.23
N HIS A 445 -17.95 -6.30 -0.64
CA HIS A 445 -17.83 -4.90 -1.01
C HIS A 445 -18.81 -4.01 -0.28
N ALA A 446 -18.52 -2.70 -0.26
CA ALA A 446 -19.40 -1.69 0.31
C ALA A 446 -20.75 -1.63 -0.43
N ASP A 447 -21.85 -1.50 0.32
CA ASP A 447 -23.19 -1.35 -0.26
C ASP A 447 -23.36 0.05 -0.87
N GLN A 448 -23.93 0.08 -2.08
CA GLN A 448 -24.23 1.33 -2.80
C GLN A 448 -25.36 2.13 -2.14
N ALA A 449 -26.34 1.44 -1.57
CA ALA A 449 -27.55 2.08 -1.02
C ALA A 449 -27.24 3.01 0.18
N GLU A 450 -26.14 2.78 0.88
CA GLU A 450 -25.73 3.52 2.09
C GLU A 450 -24.57 4.49 1.81
N ALA A 451 -24.12 4.60 0.55
CA ALA A 451 -23.03 5.47 0.19
C ALA A 451 -23.35 6.95 0.51
N GLY A 452 -22.62 7.52 1.46
CA GLY A 452 -22.81 8.89 1.90
C GLY A 452 -23.52 9.06 3.22
N GLU A 453 -24.05 8.00 3.82
CA GLU A 453 -24.66 8.05 5.14
C GLU A 453 -23.62 7.91 6.27
N GLU A 454 -23.93 8.49 7.43
CA GLU A 454 -23.13 8.25 8.62
C GLU A 454 -23.24 6.78 9.02
N GLY A 455 -22.09 6.12 9.27
CA GLY A 455 -22.04 4.69 9.56
C GLY A 455 -21.74 3.79 8.35
N TRP A 456 -21.72 4.35 7.13
CA TRP A 456 -21.30 3.59 5.96
C TRP A 456 -19.82 3.19 6.04
N ILE A 457 -19.54 1.89 5.94
CA ILE A 457 -18.18 1.35 6.15
C ILE A 457 -17.29 1.31 4.90
N GLY A 458 -17.79 1.72 3.74
CA GLY A 458 -16.99 1.83 2.52
C GLY A 458 -15.94 2.94 2.58
N GLY A 459 -15.37 3.28 1.45
CA GLY A 459 -14.26 4.24 1.38
C GLY A 459 -13.95 4.70 -0.04
N ASP A 460 -12.67 4.64 -0.38
CA ASP A 460 -12.07 5.18 -1.60
C ASP A 460 -11.63 4.10 -2.60
N GLY A 461 -12.14 2.90 -2.47
CA GLY A 461 -11.79 1.74 -3.32
C GLY A 461 -10.73 0.84 -2.72
N GLN A 462 -9.89 1.32 -1.81
CA GLN A 462 -8.83 0.53 -1.15
C GLN A 462 -8.87 0.65 0.38
N VAL A 463 -9.16 1.82 0.93
CA VAL A 463 -9.16 2.06 2.37
C VAL A 463 -10.56 2.44 2.84
N CYS A 464 -11.04 1.73 3.84
CA CYS A 464 -12.32 2.05 4.48
C CYS A 464 -12.22 3.37 5.26
N LEU A 465 -13.30 4.17 5.25
CA LEU A 465 -13.36 5.45 5.95
C LEU A 465 -12.90 5.36 7.41
N TYR A 466 -13.38 4.35 8.14
CA TYR A 466 -13.07 4.21 9.57
C TYR A 466 -11.66 3.70 9.84
N ALA A 467 -11.01 3.05 8.86
CA ALA A 467 -9.58 2.75 8.94
C ALA A 467 -8.73 4.03 8.90
N SER A 468 -9.16 5.02 8.11
CA SER A 468 -8.53 6.34 8.05
C SER A 468 -8.77 7.15 9.32
N LEU A 469 -9.98 7.10 9.89
CA LEU A 469 -10.34 7.83 11.11
C LEU A 469 -9.69 7.24 12.38
N ALA A 470 -9.30 5.97 12.37
CA ALA A 470 -8.58 5.31 13.46
C ALA A 470 -9.21 5.49 14.86
N GLY A 471 -10.53 5.31 14.94
CA GLY A 471 -11.30 5.44 16.17
C GLY A 471 -11.72 6.87 16.53
N GLN A 472 -11.42 7.85 15.68
CA GLN A 472 -11.95 9.21 15.86
C GLN A 472 -13.42 9.28 15.45
N SER A 473 -14.17 10.15 16.13
CA SER A 473 -15.58 10.39 15.82
C SER A 473 -15.74 11.06 14.45
N TYR A 474 -16.45 10.41 13.53
CA TYR A 474 -16.80 10.99 12.24
C TYR A 474 -17.51 12.35 12.39
N ALA A 475 -18.52 12.43 13.25
CA ALA A 475 -19.29 13.64 13.46
C ALA A 475 -18.43 14.79 14.02
N GLU A 476 -17.54 14.50 14.97
CA GLU A 476 -16.63 15.52 15.54
C GLU A 476 -15.61 16.01 14.52
N MET A 477 -15.00 15.10 13.76
CA MET A 477 -14.03 15.46 12.73
C MET A 477 -14.66 16.30 11.63
N LYS A 478 -15.88 15.94 11.20
CA LYS A 478 -16.64 16.68 10.19
C LYS A 478 -17.08 18.07 10.69
N SER A 479 -17.65 18.15 11.89
CA SER A 479 -18.12 19.42 12.45
C SER A 479 -17.00 20.39 12.76
N SER A 480 -15.80 19.90 13.04
CA SER A 480 -14.58 20.71 13.23
C SER A 480 -13.84 21.04 11.92
N ASN A 481 -14.36 20.64 10.76
CA ASN A 481 -13.73 20.77 9.43
C ASN A 481 -12.33 20.13 9.34
N ARG A 482 -12.05 19.13 10.14
CA ARG A 482 -10.79 18.36 10.09
C ARG A 482 -10.89 17.12 9.19
N LEU A 483 -12.09 16.67 8.87
CA LEU A 483 -12.35 15.64 7.86
C LEU A 483 -12.81 16.31 6.57
N ILE A 484 -12.04 16.12 5.50
CA ILE A 484 -12.32 16.59 4.16
C ILE A 484 -12.66 15.37 3.30
N GLU A 485 -13.94 15.23 2.98
CA GLU A 485 -14.44 14.15 2.14
C GLU A 485 -14.40 14.57 0.67
N ILE A 486 -13.94 13.65 -0.19
CA ILE A 486 -13.84 13.84 -1.64
C ILE A 486 -14.70 12.76 -2.31
N PRO A 487 -15.97 13.08 -2.62
CA PRO A 487 -16.90 12.11 -3.17
C PRO A 487 -16.47 11.58 -4.53
N GLY A 488 -16.65 10.26 -4.75
CA GLY A 488 -16.39 9.61 -6.03
C GLY A 488 -14.90 9.58 -6.43
N ARG A 489 -13.98 9.70 -5.45
CA ARG A 489 -12.54 9.66 -5.74
C ARG A 489 -11.88 8.42 -5.16
N TRP A 490 -11.08 7.80 -6.01
CA TRP A 490 -10.30 6.64 -5.69
C TRP A 490 -9.12 6.97 -4.78
N HIS A 491 -8.59 5.95 -4.15
CA HIS A 491 -7.50 6.03 -3.19
C HIS A 491 -6.28 6.82 -3.69
N MET A 492 -5.88 6.56 -4.93
CA MET A 492 -4.74 7.23 -5.54
C MET A 492 -5.01 8.71 -5.84
N ASP A 493 -6.24 9.06 -6.25
CA ASP A 493 -6.64 10.45 -6.45
C ASP A 493 -6.59 11.26 -5.15
N VAL A 494 -7.03 10.65 -4.05
CA VAL A 494 -6.98 11.29 -2.73
C VAL A 494 -5.54 11.53 -2.29
N GLY A 495 -4.62 10.64 -2.64
CA GLY A 495 -3.19 10.76 -2.34
C GLY A 495 -2.45 11.75 -3.23
N GLY A 496 -2.95 12.05 -4.42
CA GLY A 496 -2.14 12.68 -5.44
C GLY A 496 -2.76 13.68 -6.37
N CYS A 497 -4.06 13.84 -6.38
CA CYS A 497 -4.67 14.79 -7.31
C CYS A 497 -4.49 16.25 -6.85
N TRP A 498 -3.34 16.84 -7.17
CA TRP A 498 -3.05 18.25 -6.83
C TRP A 498 -4.08 19.22 -7.38
N ALA A 499 -4.64 18.97 -8.56
CA ALA A 499 -5.66 19.82 -9.16
C ALA A 499 -6.91 19.97 -8.27
N ILE A 500 -7.23 18.94 -7.49
CA ILE A 500 -8.36 18.93 -6.55
C ILE A 500 -7.92 19.45 -5.18
N LEU A 501 -6.81 18.94 -4.67
CA LEU A 501 -6.40 19.10 -3.26
C LEU A 501 -5.50 20.31 -3.01
N GLY A 502 -4.76 20.76 -4.03
CA GLY A 502 -3.67 21.73 -3.86
C GLY A 502 -4.08 23.03 -3.20
N THR A 503 -5.30 23.54 -3.46
CA THR A 503 -5.81 24.78 -2.85
C THR A 503 -5.98 24.61 -1.33
N ASP A 504 -6.61 23.53 -0.90
CA ASP A 504 -6.82 23.24 0.53
C ASP A 504 -5.52 22.93 1.25
N VAL A 505 -4.65 22.13 0.62
CA VAL A 505 -3.33 21.79 1.16
C VAL A 505 -2.49 23.04 1.39
N MET A 506 -2.39 23.93 0.39
CA MET A 506 -1.64 25.18 0.52
C MET A 506 -2.24 26.10 1.57
N ARG A 507 -3.57 26.16 1.70
CA ARG A 507 -4.25 26.89 2.78
C ARG A 507 -3.86 26.34 4.14
N LEU A 508 -3.93 25.02 4.34
CA LEU A 508 -3.59 24.35 5.59
C LEU A 508 -2.12 24.57 5.98
N ILE A 509 -1.20 24.48 5.01
CA ILE A 509 0.22 24.76 5.26
C ILE A 509 0.42 26.24 5.67
N ARG A 510 -0.22 27.21 4.98
CA ARG A 510 -0.11 28.64 5.35
C ARG A 510 -0.62 28.91 6.77
N GLU A 511 -1.76 28.32 7.14
CA GLU A 511 -2.33 28.46 8.48
C GLU A 511 -1.36 27.91 9.53
N ALA A 512 -0.74 26.76 9.28
CA ALA A 512 0.25 26.17 10.19
C ALA A 512 1.55 26.99 10.28
N ALA A 513 2.01 27.54 9.16
CA ALA A 513 3.24 28.34 9.10
C ALA A 513 3.12 29.70 9.79
N ASN A 514 1.90 30.25 9.92
CA ASN A 514 1.63 31.56 10.52
C ASN A 514 1.25 31.48 12.02
N ASN A 515 0.99 30.29 12.55
CA ASN A 515 0.69 30.04 13.95
C ASN A 515 1.96 29.60 14.73
#